data_f02593fbed0d12f24af00c27fef7f76b
#
_entry.id   f02593fbed0d12f24af00c27fef7f76b
#
_cell.length_a   1.000
_cell.length_b   1.000
_cell.length_c   1.000
_cell.angle_alpha   90.00
_cell.angle_beta   90.00
_cell.angle_gamma   90.00
#
_symmetry.space_group_name_H-M   'P 1'
#
loop_
_entity.id
_entity.type
_entity.pdbx_description
1 polymer ?
#
loop_
_entity_poly.entity_id
_entity_poly.type
_entity_poly.pdbx_seq_one_letter_code
_entity_poly.pdbx_strand_id
1 'polypeptide(L)'
;MGDPAFGTQLHEKPPEDQLDSWKEIAAYLGRDVTTVQRWEKSEAMPVHRHVHDKRSSVYALTSELDAWRQSRKPRPDENNQSQVHNEPASSGATSPEPVAKPSTPRRLRRWFFMVFTVAIALVAVAYVVFRSRTERAVLPKITSLAVLPLKNLSGDPEQEYFADGMTEALITELGKTNIARVISRQSVMQYEGTKKPLQQIARELNVDAVLEGTVVRSGDRVRVTVRLDRASPEGQLWASAYDRSVSDILDLQNEIARTVTDEIQIKLTPQEHARASVRPIDPEAHDEYLRGRSVLAGGPGHLSKLASKRQYTEQDIQTAIAYFKSAIDKDPAYAQAYAGLADAYIHWGNPSWGGGFPKKSLSDAREAATTALKLDPSLPEGHFSLAQTLQYDWNWPEAEKEYKLALKLNPNYVDAHLQYGRFVQALGRNDEALTEMHYADELDPFNIGVKETEAWVTYASRQYDLALKQFENLGDDDGLIETYREKGMYPEALAAHERWTATDPSESRDPYPLAVLASIYGLQGRNDEAAPLIRELKETARHRYVSGFLFAEAYVGLGQHDQALTCLERAYEEHDQWMVFANSYPGLDRLRSEPRFQALLRLMHFPPAH
;
A
#
# COMPACT_ATOMS: atom_id res chain seq x y z
N MET A 1 -17.76 -19.39 52.87
CA MET A 1 -16.87 -18.25 53.11
C MET A 1 -16.11 -18.07 51.80
N GLY A 2 -16.39 -17.19 50.92
CA GLY A 2 -16.83 -15.81 50.89
C GLY A 2 -16.22 -15.29 49.58
N ASP A 3 -17.07 -15.01 48.57
CA ASP A 3 -16.72 -14.24 47.38
C ASP A 3 -16.14 -12.87 47.74
N PRO A 4 -15.40 -12.27 46.82
CA PRO A 4 -15.91 -10.98 46.36
C PRO A 4 -15.95 -10.81 44.83
N ALA A 5 -17.15 -10.61 44.36
CA ALA A 5 -17.67 -9.59 43.45
C ALA A 5 -16.69 -8.91 42.44
N PHE A 6 -16.89 -9.21 41.18
CA PHE A 6 -16.51 -8.36 40.05
C PHE A 6 -17.46 -7.16 39.97
N GLY A 7 -16.92 -5.97 40.16
CA GLY A 7 -17.64 -4.72 40.03
C GLY A 7 -17.91 -4.40 38.58
N THR A 8 -19.18 -4.34 38.24
CA THR A 8 -19.73 -3.76 37.01
C THR A 8 -19.38 -2.26 36.98
N GLN A 9 -18.55 -1.80 36.06
CA GLN A 9 -18.41 -0.37 35.75
C GLN A 9 -19.71 0.10 35.08
N LEU A 10 -20.49 0.85 35.85
CA LEU A 10 -21.61 1.64 35.36
C LEU A 10 -21.08 2.71 34.40
N HIS A 11 -21.52 2.67 33.15
CA HIS A 11 -21.40 3.81 32.23
C HIS A 11 -22.21 4.97 32.83
N GLU A 12 -21.54 5.94 33.41
CA GLU A 12 -22.15 7.23 33.72
C GLU A 12 -22.64 7.90 32.45
N LYS A 13 -23.93 8.24 32.44
CA LYS A 13 -24.55 9.04 31.37
C LYS A 13 -23.80 10.39 31.29
N PRO A 14 -23.37 10.87 30.12
CA PRO A 14 -22.72 12.18 30.04
C PRO A 14 -23.63 13.28 30.61
N PRO A 15 -23.07 14.30 31.30
CA PRO A 15 -23.85 15.42 31.81
C PRO A 15 -24.63 16.11 30.71
N GLU A 16 -25.86 16.51 30.97
CA GLU A 16 -26.75 17.18 29.98
C GLU A 16 -26.16 18.48 29.38
N ASP A 17 -25.06 18.99 29.93
CA ASP A 17 -24.37 20.20 29.52
C ASP A 17 -23.11 19.97 28.65
N GLN A 18 -22.85 18.74 28.18
CA GLN A 18 -21.66 18.41 27.41
C GLN A 18 -21.95 18.34 25.91
N LEU A 19 -21.11 19.01 25.10
CA LEU A 19 -21.11 18.98 23.63
C LEU A 19 -19.93 18.15 23.16
N ASP A 20 -20.16 17.01 22.50
CA ASP A 20 -19.14 15.96 22.24
C ASP A 20 -18.46 16.05 20.87
N SER A 21 -18.71 17.11 20.12
CA SER A 21 -18.10 17.28 18.80
C SER A 21 -17.93 18.74 18.39
N TRP A 22 -16.96 18.99 17.51
CA TRP A 22 -16.79 20.30 16.88
C TRP A 22 -18.07 20.81 16.24
N LYS A 23 -18.92 19.93 15.72
CA LYS A 23 -20.15 20.29 15.05
C LYS A 23 -21.21 20.78 16.05
N GLU A 24 -21.31 20.16 17.20
CA GLU A 24 -22.22 20.59 18.28
C GLU A 24 -21.75 21.88 18.92
N ILE A 25 -20.45 22.03 19.20
CA ILE A 25 -19.85 23.25 19.72
C ILE A 25 -20.09 24.44 18.75
N ALA A 26 -19.93 24.22 17.46
CA ALA A 26 -20.18 25.20 16.42
C ALA A 26 -21.67 25.59 16.34
N ALA A 27 -22.58 24.61 16.40
CA ALA A 27 -24.02 24.84 16.42
C ALA A 27 -24.45 25.64 17.66
N TYR A 28 -23.92 25.29 18.84
CA TYR A 28 -24.21 25.99 20.09
C TYR A 28 -23.77 27.48 20.07
N LEU A 29 -22.60 27.73 19.47
CA LEU A 29 -22.06 29.09 19.35
C LEU A 29 -22.63 29.89 18.14
N GLY A 30 -23.44 29.24 17.30
CA GLY A 30 -24.03 29.83 16.09
C GLY A 30 -22.97 30.24 15.06
N ARG A 31 -21.92 29.44 14.91
CA ARG A 31 -20.79 29.67 14.00
C ARG A 31 -20.42 28.42 13.25
N ASP A 32 -19.60 28.55 12.19
CA ASP A 32 -19.04 27.42 11.48
C ASP A 32 -17.89 26.76 12.28
N VAL A 33 -17.63 25.47 11.97
CA VAL A 33 -16.61 24.66 12.65
C VAL A 33 -15.22 25.27 12.56
N THR A 34 -14.88 25.86 11.41
CA THR A 34 -13.56 26.45 11.16
C THR A 34 -13.32 27.68 12.04
N THR A 35 -14.36 28.51 12.23
CA THR A 35 -14.32 29.67 13.13
C THR A 35 -14.14 29.23 14.59
N VAL A 36 -14.85 28.23 15.04
CA VAL A 36 -14.77 27.71 16.41
C VAL A 36 -13.39 27.10 16.71
N GLN A 37 -12.82 26.32 15.78
CA GLN A 37 -11.46 25.78 15.89
C GLN A 37 -10.39 26.86 15.90
N ARG A 38 -10.61 27.99 15.20
CA ARG A 38 -9.72 29.14 15.27
C ARG A 38 -9.79 29.80 16.65
N TRP A 39 -10.97 29.92 17.25
CA TRP A 39 -11.14 30.50 18.58
C TRP A 39 -10.48 29.66 19.68
N GLU A 40 -10.51 28.32 19.59
CA GLU A 40 -9.74 27.43 20.48
C GLU A 40 -8.25 27.80 20.42
N LYS A 41 -7.69 27.95 19.20
CA LYS A 41 -6.25 28.18 18.99
C LYS A 41 -5.79 29.60 19.30
N SER A 42 -6.61 30.62 19.01
CA SER A 42 -6.21 32.04 19.06
C SER A 42 -6.80 32.83 20.22
N GLU A 43 -7.85 32.30 20.85
CA GLU A 43 -8.62 33.04 21.84
C GLU A 43 -8.90 32.22 23.11
N ALA A 44 -8.15 31.14 23.29
CA ALA A 44 -8.23 30.23 24.44
C ALA A 44 -9.67 29.80 24.81
N MET A 45 -10.49 29.49 23.80
CA MET A 45 -11.81 28.96 24.02
C MET A 45 -11.72 27.57 24.70
N PRO A 46 -12.48 27.33 25.79
CA PRO A 46 -12.36 26.08 26.54
C PRO A 46 -12.90 24.90 25.73
N VAL A 47 -12.00 24.03 25.30
CA VAL A 47 -12.28 22.75 24.62
C VAL A 47 -11.39 21.69 25.22
N HIS A 48 -11.99 20.59 25.64
CA HIS A 48 -11.31 19.45 26.25
C HIS A 48 -11.16 18.30 25.24
N ARG A 49 -10.20 17.41 25.50
CA ARG A 49 -9.93 16.25 24.65
C ARG A 49 -10.07 14.97 25.45
N HIS A 50 -10.83 14.00 24.94
CA HIS A 50 -10.87 12.66 25.54
C HIS A 50 -9.50 11.98 25.31
N VAL A 51 -8.93 11.44 26.38
CA VAL A 51 -7.71 10.63 26.31
C VAL A 51 -8.13 9.19 26.03
N HIS A 52 -8.31 8.85 24.77
CA HIS A 52 -8.47 7.45 24.28
C HIS A 52 -7.55 7.21 23.07
N ASP A 53 -6.97 6.02 23.04
CA ASP A 53 -5.78 5.62 22.26
C ASP A 53 -5.88 5.65 20.72
N LYS A 54 -6.99 6.00 20.08
CA LYS A 54 -7.04 5.97 18.58
C LYS A 54 -7.88 7.04 17.86
N ARG A 55 -8.61 7.96 18.56
CA ARG A 55 -9.20 9.14 17.92
C ARG A 55 -9.38 10.23 18.98
N SER A 56 -8.73 11.37 18.82
CA SER A 56 -8.94 12.52 19.70
C SER A 56 -10.32 13.13 19.45
N SER A 57 -11.35 12.65 20.15
CA SER A 57 -12.63 13.33 20.25
C SER A 57 -12.52 14.53 21.18
N VAL A 58 -13.23 15.61 20.85
CA VAL A 58 -13.25 16.84 21.64
C VAL A 58 -14.61 17.01 22.29
N TYR A 59 -14.62 17.60 23.49
CA TYR A 59 -15.87 18.03 24.14
C TYR A 59 -15.70 19.42 24.76
N ALA A 60 -16.82 20.10 24.99
CA ALA A 60 -16.86 21.37 25.73
C ALA A 60 -18.12 21.41 26.61
N LEU A 61 -18.03 22.08 27.75
CA LEU A 61 -19.17 22.30 28.60
C LEU A 61 -19.84 23.64 28.23
N THR A 62 -21.17 23.62 28.09
CA THR A 62 -21.94 24.84 27.73
C THR A 62 -21.72 25.96 28.71
N SER A 63 -21.59 25.67 30.01
CA SER A 63 -21.30 26.63 31.09
C SER A 63 -19.94 27.34 30.90
N GLU A 64 -18.91 26.60 30.48
CA GLU A 64 -17.57 27.15 30.21
C GLU A 64 -17.55 28.01 28.93
N LEU A 65 -18.28 27.58 27.90
CA LEU A 65 -18.43 28.35 26.66
C LEU A 65 -19.17 29.67 26.89
N ASP A 66 -20.21 29.68 27.73
CA ASP A 66 -20.94 30.90 28.07
C ASP A 66 -20.10 31.85 28.92
N ALA A 67 -19.35 31.36 29.90
CA ALA A 67 -18.41 32.16 30.70
C ALA A 67 -17.32 32.80 29.81
N TRP A 68 -16.77 32.01 28.88
CA TRP A 68 -15.80 32.50 27.89
C TRP A 68 -16.42 33.56 26.95
N ARG A 69 -17.67 33.39 26.51
CA ARG A 69 -18.39 34.34 25.67
C ARG A 69 -18.64 35.65 26.39
N GLN A 70 -18.96 35.63 27.69
CA GLN A 70 -19.18 36.80 28.52
C GLN A 70 -17.88 37.56 28.81
N SER A 71 -16.74 36.88 28.88
CA SER A 71 -15.43 37.50 29.12
C SER A 71 -14.88 38.28 27.91
N ARG A 72 -15.47 38.15 26.72
CA ARG A 72 -15.05 38.85 25.50
C ARG A 72 -15.55 40.29 25.52
N LYS A 73 -14.63 41.26 25.52
CA LYS A 73 -14.98 42.67 25.27
C LYS A 73 -15.52 42.84 23.86
N PRO A 74 -16.65 43.55 23.64
CA PRO A 74 -17.18 43.75 22.29
C PRO A 74 -16.20 44.61 21.47
N ARG A 75 -15.76 44.15 20.32
CA ARG A 75 -15.21 44.97 19.25
C ARG A 75 -16.40 45.65 18.56
N PRO A 76 -16.32 46.95 18.23
CA PRO A 76 -17.39 47.63 17.48
C PRO A 76 -17.48 47.02 16.09
N ASP A 77 -18.62 46.46 15.76
CA ASP A 77 -18.95 45.97 14.40
C ASP A 77 -19.20 47.18 13.49
N GLU A 78 -18.41 47.34 12.45
CA GLU A 78 -18.77 48.07 11.24
C GLU A 78 -19.77 47.23 10.44
N ASN A 79 -20.97 47.68 10.33
CA ASN A 79 -21.91 47.67 9.22
C ASN A 79 -23.36 47.46 9.66
N ASN A 80 -24.15 48.53 9.66
CA ASN A 80 -25.36 48.55 8.87
C ASN A 80 -25.97 49.96 8.83
N GLN A 81 -25.98 50.55 7.65
CA GLN A 81 -26.84 51.66 7.28
C GLN A 81 -28.26 51.17 7.06
N SER A 82 -29.25 51.85 7.60
CA SER A 82 -30.47 52.27 6.90
C SER A 82 -31.48 52.94 7.80
N GLN A 83 -31.64 54.25 7.54
CA GLN A 83 -32.90 55.02 7.45
C GLN A 83 -33.92 54.97 8.62
N VAL A 84 -34.46 56.07 9.13
CA VAL A 84 -35.40 57.06 8.55
C VAL A 84 -35.86 58.01 9.64
N HIS A 85 -35.88 59.35 9.31
CA HIS A 85 -36.79 60.48 9.65
C HIS A 85 -37.25 60.77 11.11
N ASN A 86 -37.04 61.93 11.62
CA ASN A 86 -37.90 63.11 11.51
C ASN A 86 -37.48 64.16 12.52
N GLU A 87 -37.44 65.42 12.04
CA GLU A 87 -37.43 66.69 12.76
C GLU A 87 -38.74 66.96 13.55
N PRO A 88 -38.98 68.06 14.30
CA PRO A 88 -38.22 69.31 14.34
C PRO A 88 -38.22 70.07 15.69
N ALA A 89 -37.52 71.22 15.63
CA ALA A 89 -37.80 72.58 16.22
C ALA A 89 -37.40 72.86 17.68
N SER A 90 -36.65 73.82 17.96
CA SER A 90 -36.77 75.27 18.02
C SER A 90 -35.92 75.91 19.11
N SER A 91 -35.34 76.98 18.72
CA SER A 91 -35.15 78.30 19.35
C SER A 91 -34.14 78.54 20.50
N GLY A 92 -33.32 79.57 20.27
CA GLY A 92 -32.84 80.40 21.33
C GLY A 92 -31.44 80.98 21.16
N ALA A 93 -31.38 82.16 20.55
CA ALA A 93 -30.30 83.10 20.41
C ALA A 93 -29.37 83.31 21.61
N THR A 94 -28.10 83.58 21.37
CA THR A 94 -27.43 84.88 21.61
C THR A 94 -25.92 84.82 21.38
N SER A 95 -25.43 85.66 20.48
CA SER A 95 -24.00 86.02 20.37
C SER A 95 -23.61 86.96 21.50
N PRO A 96 -22.33 87.13 21.85
CA PRO A 96 -21.50 88.12 21.18
C PRO A 96 -20.01 87.72 20.94
N GLU A 97 -19.46 88.55 20.12
CA GLU A 97 -18.16 88.76 19.47
C GLU A 97 -16.87 88.74 20.32
N PRO A 98 -15.72 89.13 19.73
CA PRO A 98 -14.66 88.22 19.33
C PRO A 98 -13.34 88.50 20.08
N VAL A 99 -12.45 87.47 20.15
CA VAL A 99 -11.04 87.74 20.59
C VAL A 99 -10.07 87.06 19.60
N ALA A 100 -9.03 87.80 19.28
CA ALA A 100 -8.05 87.74 18.25
C ALA A 100 -7.29 86.37 18.09
N LYS A 101 -6.95 86.08 16.85
CA LYS A 101 -6.01 85.05 16.40
C LYS A 101 -4.56 85.39 16.66
N PRO A 102 -3.69 84.40 16.97
CA PRO A 102 -2.30 84.48 16.54
C PRO A 102 -2.10 83.62 15.31
N SER A 103 -1.50 84.19 14.30
CA SER A 103 -1.08 83.57 13.02
C SER A 103 0.09 82.66 13.21
N THR A 104 -0.08 81.37 12.84
CA THR A 104 1.03 80.43 12.70
C THR A 104 1.35 80.17 11.18
N PRO A 105 2.62 80.08 10.82
CA PRO A 105 3.03 80.11 9.41
C PRO A 105 2.65 78.83 8.66
N ARG A 106 1.91 78.98 7.58
CA ARG A 106 1.37 77.94 6.67
C ARG A 106 2.42 77.01 6.03
N ARG A 107 3.74 77.22 6.23
CA ARG A 107 4.81 76.39 5.64
C ARG A 107 5.13 75.11 6.42
N LEU A 108 5.05 75.06 7.75
CA LEU A 108 5.34 73.90 8.56
C LEU A 108 4.27 72.80 8.41
N ARG A 109 3.00 73.12 8.19
CA ARG A 109 1.89 72.21 8.08
C ARG A 109 1.95 71.37 6.78
N ARG A 110 2.50 71.96 5.70
CA ARG A 110 2.70 71.19 4.44
C ARG A 110 3.84 70.17 4.54
N TRP A 111 4.87 70.49 5.32
CA TRP A 111 6.00 69.60 5.54
C TRP A 111 5.61 68.37 6.41
N PHE A 112 4.79 68.59 7.43
CA PHE A 112 4.24 67.55 8.28
C PHE A 112 3.34 66.57 7.49
N PHE A 113 2.51 67.06 6.57
CA PHE A 113 1.68 66.25 5.73
C PHE A 113 2.54 65.43 4.70
N MET A 114 3.60 66.05 4.20
CA MET A 114 4.49 65.34 3.26
C MET A 114 5.31 64.26 3.95
N VAL A 115 5.82 64.48 5.14
CA VAL A 115 6.52 63.48 5.96
C VAL A 115 5.58 62.37 6.41
N PHE A 116 4.33 62.70 6.76
CA PHE A 116 3.33 61.72 7.18
C PHE A 116 2.86 60.83 6.01
N THR A 117 2.68 61.38 4.81
CA THR A 117 2.35 60.59 3.63
C THR A 117 3.51 59.68 3.19
N VAL A 118 4.75 60.15 3.27
CA VAL A 118 5.94 59.33 3.01
C VAL A 118 6.09 58.24 4.07
N ALA A 119 5.83 58.50 5.33
CA ALA A 119 5.84 57.48 6.39
C ALA A 119 4.76 56.43 6.19
N ILE A 120 3.53 56.83 5.82
CA ILE A 120 2.45 55.87 5.47
C ILE A 120 2.83 55.03 4.24
N ALA A 121 3.40 55.64 3.20
CA ALA A 121 3.85 54.92 2.01
C ALA A 121 4.97 53.91 2.34
N LEU A 122 5.93 54.28 3.22
CA LEU A 122 6.99 53.39 3.67
C LEU A 122 6.44 52.24 4.54
N VAL A 123 5.47 52.53 5.42
CA VAL A 123 4.79 51.50 6.21
C VAL A 123 3.96 50.55 5.29
N ALA A 124 3.28 51.08 4.28
CA ALA A 124 2.54 50.29 3.30
C ALA A 124 3.49 49.42 2.45
N VAL A 125 4.61 49.98 2.00
CA VAL A 125 5.66 49.20 1.28
C VAL A 125 6.29 48.16 2.22
N ALA A 126 6.63 48.50 3.45
CA ALA A 126 7.14 47.59 4.45
C ALA A 126 6.12 46.48 4.77
N TYR A 127 4.83 46.85 4.88
CA TYR A 127 3.73 45.88 5.07
C TYR A 127 3.55 44.96 3.87
N VAL A 128 3.59 45.47 2.63
CA VAL A 128 3.53 44.65 1.41
C VAL A 128 4.77 43.75 1.29
N VAL A 129 5.97 44.27 1.58
CA VAL A 129 7.21 43.49 1.59
C VAL A 129 7.22 42.46 2.73
N PHE A 130 6.71 42.83 3.91
CA PHE A 130 6.57 41.88 5.03
C PHE A 130 5.51 40.84 4.73
N ARG A 131 4.37 41.21 4.18
CA ARG A 131 3.31 40.31 3.76
C ARG A 131 3.78 39.37 2.63
N SER A 132 4.49 39.87 1.64
CA SER A 132 5.09 39.06 0.57
C SER A 132 6.23 38.15 1.07
N ARG A 133 6.90 38.50 2.19
CA ARG A 133 7.89 37.63 2.85
C ARG A 133 7.25 36.58 3.78
N THR A 134 6.11 36.89 4.40
CA THR A 134 5.35 35.97 5.24
C THR A 134 4.43 35.03 4.43
N GLU A 135 4.06 35.44 3.22
CA GLU A 135 3.35 34.59 2.23
C GLU A 135 4.29 33.75 1.36
N ARG A 136 5.58 33.56 1.70
CA ARG A 136 6.25 32.33 1.35
C ARG A 136 5.56 31.24 2.15
N ALA A 137 4.39 30.79 1.64
CA ALA A 137 3.74 29.58 2.10
C ALA A 137 4.84 28.52 2.21
N VAL A 138 5.06 28.01 3.41
CA VAL A 138 5.89 26.81 3.58
C VAL A 138 5.20 25.78 2.72
N LEU A 139 5.75 25.53 1.53
CA LEU A 139 5.19 24.52 0.62
C LEU A 139 5.08 23.22 1.41
N PRO A 140 3.94 22.53 1.38
CA PRO A 140 3.79 21.30 2.11
C PRO A 140 4.91 20.32 1.71
N LYS A 141 5.46 19.62 2.71
CA LYS A 141 6.49 18.63 2.48
C LYS A 141 5.93 17.54 1.55
N ILE A 142 6.71 17.11 0.57
CA ILE A 142 6.37 15.96 -0.24
C ILE A 142 6.63 14.70 0.59
N THR A 143 5.60 13.88 0.76
CA THR A 143 5.62 12.63 1.55
C THR A 143 5.20 11.42 0.73
N SER A 144 4.77 11.66 -0.52
CA SER A 144 4.32 10.60 -1.42
C SER A 144 4.62 10.95 -2.89
N LEU A 145 4.99 9.94 -3.66
CA LEU A 145 5.46 10.06 -5.04
C LEU A 145 4.91 8.93 -5.91
N ALA A 146 4.52 9.26 -7.14
CA ALA A 146 4.28 8.28 -8.19
C ALA A 146 5.26 8.49 -9.34
N VAL A 147 5.86 7.41 -9.84
CA VAL A 147 6.63 7.39 -11.09
C VAL A 147 5.72 6.84 -12.17
N LEU A 148 5.29 7.69 -13.10
CA LEU A 148 4.45 7.24 -14.22
C LEU A 148 5.27 6.44 -15.23
N PRO A 149 4.61 5.53 -16.00
CA PRO A 149 5.27 4.78 -17.06
C PRO A 149 6.06 5.70 -17.98
N LEU A 150 7.35 5.45 -18.11
CA LEU A 150 8.21 6.20 -19.02
C LEU A 150 7.84 5.86 -20.46
N LYS A 151 7.65 6.89 -21.28
CA LYS A 151 7.24 6.67 -22.68
C LYS A 151 8.43 6.24 -23.53
N ASN A 152 8.31 5.12 -24.22
CA ASN A 152 9.26 4.71 -25.24
C ASN A 152 9.14 5.60 -26.48
N LEU A 153 10.17 6.37 -26.77
CA LEU A 153 10.28 7.22 -27.98
C LEU A 153 11.31 6.70 -28.97
N SER A 154 11.78 5.45 -28.85
CA SER A 154 12.72 4.84 -29.81
C SER A 154 12.07 4.56 -31.16
N GLY A 155 10.74 4.50 -31.23
CA GLY A 155 9.97 4.12 -32.42
C GLY A 155 9.95 2.60 -32.67
N ASP A 156 10.52 1.81 -31.78
CA ASP A 156 10.57 0.35 -31.83
C ASP A 156 9.73 -0.26 -30.70
N PRO A 157 8.57 -0.85 -31.00
CA PRO A 157 7.73 -1.50 -29.99
C PRO A 157 8.42 -2.67 -29.25
N GLU A 158 9.42 -3.31 -29.89
CA GLU A 158 10.20 -4.38 -29.27
C GLU A 158 11.06 -3.89 -28.08
N GLN A 159 11.16 -2.57 -27.87
CA GLN A 159 11.88 -1.95 -26.76
C GLN A 159 10.98 -1.43 -25.63
N GLU A 160 9.67 -1.75 -25.65
CA GLU A 160 8.75 -1.34 -24.58
C GLU A 160 9.17 -1.92 -23.22
N TYR A 161 9.64 -3.19 -23.20
CA TYR A 161 10.16 -3.80 -21.98
C TYR A 161 11.29 -3.00 -21.30
N PHE A 162 12.07 -2.24 -22.10
CA PHE A 162 13.16 -1.43 -21.56
C PHE A 162 12.62 -0.17 -20.85
N ALA A 163 11.60 0.48 -21.41
CA ALA A 163 10.95 1.63 -20.77
C ALA A 163 10.21 1.20 -19.49
N ASP A 164 9.54 0.07 -19.53
CA ASP A 164 8.88 -0.56 -18.39
C ASP A 164 9.88 -0.91 -17.29
N GLY A 165 11.00 -1.54 -17.66
CA GLY A 165 12.07 -1.88 -16.73
C GLY A 165 12.72 -0.66 -16.09
N MET A 166 12.90 0.42 -16.85
CA MET A 166 13.39 1.70 -16.31
C MET A 166 12.38 2.31 -15.30
N THR A 167 11.09 2.22 -15.60
CA THR A 167 10.03 2.68 -14.69
C THR A 167 10.09 1.90 -13.38
N GLU A 168 10.13 0.56 -13.46
CA GLU A 168 10.23 -0.33 -12.28
C GLU A 168 11.50 -0.06 -11.47
N ALA A 169 12.64 0.11 -12.15
CA ALA A 169 13.91 0.39 -11.49
C ALA A 169 13.90 1.72 -10.73
N LEU A 170 13.31 2.78 -11.31
CA LEU A 170 13.18 4.07 -10.64
C LEU A 170 12.23 3.98 -9.43
N ILE A 171 11.12 3.25 -9.53
CA ILE A 171 10.23 2.98 -8.39
C ILE A 171 11.01 2.27 -7.29
N THR A 172 11.76 1.23 -7.63
CA THR A 172 12.56 0.45 -6.68
C THR A 172 13.63 1.29 -6.01
N GLU A 173 14.43 2.05 -6.77
CA GLU A 173 15.50 2.88 -6.21
C GLU A 173 14.96 4.01 -5.33
N LEU A 174 13.86 4.65 -5.73
CA LEU A 174 13.18 5.64 -4.91
C LEU A 174 12.56 4.99 -3.66
N GLY A 175 12.04 3.77 -3.78
CA GLY A 175 11.47 3.00 -2.67
C GLY A 175 12.50 2.62 -1.59
N LYS A 176 13.76 2.41 -1.97
CA LYS A 176 14.88 2.15 -1.03
C LYS A 176 15.28 3.38 -0.22
N THR A 177 14.90 4.57 -0.69
CA THR A 177 15.13 5.80 0.06
C THR A 177 14.01 5.97 1.07
N ASN A 178 14.27 6.05 2.36
CA ASN A 178 13.27 6.18 3.46
C ASN A 178 12.44 7.50 3.41
N ILE A 179 12.05 7.92 2.22
CA ILE A 179 11.65 9.28 1.92
C ILE A 179 10.18 9.48 2.00
N ALA A 180 9.48 8.65 1.28
CA ALA A 180 8.10 8.88 0.95
C ALA A 180 7.47 7.55 0.60
N ARG A 181 6.19 7.51 0.65
CA ARG A 181 5.41 6.48 0.02
C ARG A 181 5.58 6.58 -1.50
N VAL A 182 6.16 5.57 -2.11
CA VAL A 182 6.32 5.46 -3.56
C VAL A 182 5.29 4.46 -4.08
N ILE A 183 4.43 4.92 -5.00
CA ILE A 183 3.38 4.07 -5.57
C ILE A 183 4.00 2.98 -6.43
N SER A 184 3.46 1.77 -6.32
CA SER A 184 3.91 0.58 -7.04
C SER A 184 3.78 0.71 -8.55
N ARG A 185 4.56 -0.13 -9.26
CA ARG A 185 4.47 -0.26 -10.71
C ARG A 185 3.05 -0.63 -11.15
N GLN A 186 2.39 -1.58 -10.49
CA GLN A 186 1.06 -2.07 -10.90
C GLN A 186 0.02 -0.96 -10.93
N SER A 187 -0.02 -0.11 -9.89
CA SER A 187 -0.96 1.01 -9.85
C SER A 187 -0.64 2.11 -10.87
N VAL A 188 0.63 2.40 -11.14
CA VAL A 188 0.98 3.46 -12.09
C VAL A 188 0.83 3.02 -13.56
N MET A 189 0.99 1.74 -13.89
CA MET A 189 0.84 1.22 -15.25
C MET A 189 -0.58 1.41 -15.82
N GLN A 190 -1.60 1.60 -14.98
CA GLN A 190 -2.95 1.96 -15.44
C GLN A 190 -3.01 3.32 -16.16
N TYR A 191 -1.99 4.14 -15.99
CA TYR A 191 -1.89 5.45 -16.64
C TYR A 191 -1.01 5.44 -17.89
N GLU A 192 -0.57 4.28 -18.34
CA GLU A 192 0.15 4.15 -19.62
C GLU A 192 -0.71 4.68 -20.77
N GLY A 193 -0.14 5.57 -21.57
CA GLY A 193 -0.84 6.20 -22.70
C GLY A 193 -2.04 7.09 -22.33
N THR A 194 -2.29 7.33 -21.03
CA THR A 194 -3.42 8.16 -20.58
C THR A 194 -3.31 9.61 -21.04
N LYS A 195 -4.47 10.25 -21.22
CA LYS A 195 -4.59 11.70 -21.47
C LYS A 195 -5.08 12.47 -20.23
N LYS A 196 -5.18 11.80 -19.07
CA LYS A 196 -5.62 12.45 -17.84
C LYS A 196 -4.60 13.53 -17.42
N PRO A 197 -5.06 14.68 -16.89
CA PRO A 197 -4.17 15.68 -16.30
C PRO A 197 -3.40 15.09 -15.10
N LEU A 198 -2.13 15.50 -14.91
CA LEU A 198 -1.28 15.02 -13.81
C LEU A 198 -1.92 15.20 -12.42
N GLN A 199 -2.64 16.31 -12.20
CA GLN A 199 -3.36 16.56 -10.94
C GLN A 199 -4.48 15.56 -10.67
N GLN A 200 -5.12 15.07 -11.72
CA GLN A 200 -6.14 14.03 -11.57
C GLN A 200 -5.49 12.70 -11.21
N ILE A 201 -4.40 12.33 -11.89
CA ILE A 201 -3.62 11.14 -11.59
C ILE A 201 -3.10 11.18 -10.15
N ALA A 202 -2.49 12.31 -9.74
CA ALA A 202 -1.99 12.49 -8.39
C ALA A 202 -3.08 12.36 -7.31
N ARG A 203 -4.31 12.85 -7.60
CA ARG A 203 -5.46 12.67 -6.69
C ARG A 203 -5.94 11.23 -6.63
N GLU A 204 -6.02 10.53 -7.78
CA GLU A 204 -6.44 9.13 -7.85
C GLU A 204 -5.44 8.21 -7.11
N LEU A 205 -4.13 8.51 -7.21
CA LEU A 205 -3.06 7.80 -6.51
C LEU A 205 -2.79 8.33 -5.09
N ASN A 206 -3.44 9.44 -4.70
CA ASN A 206 -3.25 10.11 -3.43
C ASN A 206 -1.77 10.44 -3.15
N VAL A 207 -1.09 11.11 -4.11
CA VAL A 207 0.33 11.50 -4.02
C VAL A 207 0.54 13.00 -4.09
N ASP A 208 1.63 13.48 -3.47
CA ASP A 208 2.04 14.89 -3.42
C ASP A 208 2.80 15.32 -4.68
N ALA A 209 3.51 14.37 -5.32
CA ALA A 209 4.33 14.62 -6.50
C ALA A 209 4.26 13.45 -7.50
N VAL A 210 4.57 13.77 -8.75
CA VAL A 210 4.58 12.82 -9.87
C VAL A 210 5.87 13.00 -10.65
N LEU A 211 6.58 11.90 -10.91
CA LEU A 211 7.70 11.82 -11.84
C LEU A 211 7.18 11.25 -13.16
N GLU A 212 7.39 11.98 -14.24
CA GLU A 212 7.10 11.49 -15.60
C GLU A 212 8.33 11.61 -16.50
N GLY A 213 8.35 10.89 -17.60
CA GLY A 213 9.50 10.97 -18.50
C GLY A 213 9.36 10.17 -19.78
N THR A 214 10.49 10.15 -20.51
CA THR A 214 10.63 9.43 -21.77
C THR A 214 11.97 8.71 -21.82
N VAL A 215 12.00 7.60 -22.53
CA VAL A 215 13.21 6.81 -22.80
C VAL A 215 13.40 6.69 -24.30
N VAL A 216 14.63 6.91 -24.78
CA VAL A 216 15.07 6.65 -26.15
C VAL A 216 16.30 5.78 -26.07
N ARG A 217 16.25 4.58 -26.63
CA ARG A 217 17.41 3.72 -26.77
C ARG A 217 17.83 3.63 -28.23
N SER A 218 19.13 3.73 -28.49
CA SER A 218 19.71 3.58 -29.80
C SER A 218 21.04 2.83 -29.67
N GLY A 219 21.05 1.56 -29.99
CA GLY A 219 22.20 0.68 -29.81
C GLY A 219 22.57 0.56 -28.31
N ASP A 220 23.80 0.93 -27.98
CA ASP A 220 24.36 0.95 -26.64
C ASP A 220 24.11 2.25 -25.84
N ARG A 221 23.43 3.22 -26.45
CA ARG A 221 23.12 4.53 -25.86
C ARG A 221 21.67 4.58 -25.41
N VAL A 222 21.46 5.16 -24.23
CA VAL A 222 20.14 5.46 -23.70
C VAL A 222 20.06 6.93 -23.30
N ARG A 223 18.99 7.59 -23.74
CA ARG A 223 18.62 8.92 -23.29
C ARG A 223 17.34 8.85 -22.48
N VAL A 224 17.41 9.33 -21.24
CA VAL A 224 16.28 9.41 -20.33
C VAL A 224 15.99 10.87 -20.03
N THR A 225 14.76 11.31 -20.27
CA THR A 225 14.29 12.65 -19.87
C THR A 225 13.26 12.46 -18.78
N VAL A 226 13.43 13.14 -17.66
CA VAL A 226 12.53 13.04 -16.51
C VAL A 226 12.12 14.43 -16.02
N ARG A 227 10.90 14.53 -15.51
CA ARG A 227 10.33 15.73 -14.91
C ARG A 227 9.59 15.37 -13.63
N LEU A 228 9.87 16.11 -12.58
CA LEU A 228 9.19 16.01 -11.29
C LEU A 228 8.24 17.18 -11.14
N ASP A 229 6.97 16.89 -10.96
CA ASP A 229 5.91 17.86 -10.78
C ASP A 229 5.22 17.69 -9.43
N ARG A 230 4.98 18.80 -8.74
CA ARG A 230 4.13 18.84 -7.54
C ARG A 230 2.66 18.85 -7.95
N ALA A 231 1.85 18.05 -7.26
CA ALA A 231 0.42 17.95 -7.52
C ALA A 231 -0.37 19.17 -6.99
N SER A 232 -0.03 19.65 -5.76
CA SER A 232 -0.73 20.79 -5.15
C SER A 232 0.18 21.57 -4.17
N PRO A 233 0.35 22.92 -4.33
CA PRO A 233 -0.01 23.66 -5.54
C PRO A 233 0.77 23.16 -6.75
N GLU A 234 0.14 23.19 -7.93
CA GLU A 234 0.77 22.73 -9.17
C GLU A 234 2.06 23.50 -9.46
N GLY A 235 3.09 22.76 -9.83
CA GLY A 235 4.36 23.36 -10.24
C GLY A 235 5.43 22.34 -10.54
N GLN A 236 6.20 22.62 -11.59
CA GLN A 236 7.39 21.85 -11.87
C GLN A 236 8.45 22.10 -10.81
N LEU A 237 8.92 21.03 -10.17
CA LEU A 237 10.00 21.09 -9.19
C LEU A 237 11.36 20.97 -9.88
N TRP A 238 11.46 20.03 -10.81
CA TRP A 238 12.71 19.73 -11.48
C TRP A 238 12.47 19.04 -12.82
N ALA A 239 13.43 19.18 -13.74
CA ALA A 239 13.51 18.41 -14.98
C ALA A 239 14.95 18.26 -15.42
N SER A 240 15.30 17.09 -15.97
CA SER A 240 16.63 16.83 -16.50
C SER A 240 16.60 15.82 -17.65
N ALA A 241 17.68 15.81 -18.44
CA ALA A 241 17.91 14.83 -19.49
C ALA A 241 19.30 14.23 -19.31
N TYR A 242 19.36 12.92 -19.37
CA TYR A 242 20.57 12.13 -19.23
C TYR A 242 20.85 11.38 -20.54
N ASP A 243 22.12 11.26 -20.89
CA ASP A 243 22.58 10.49 -22.04
C ASP A 243 23.78 9.64 -21.60
N ARG A 244 23.58 8.32 -21.52
CA ARG A 244 24.53 7.35 -20.94
C ARG A 244 24.68 6.14 -21.85
N SER A 245 25.71 5.31 -21.57
CA SER A 245 25.78 3.95 -22.10
C SER A 245 24.80 3.04 -21.34
N VAL A 246 24.30 2.01 -22.01
CA VAL A 246 23.49 0.97 -21.34
C VAL A 246 24.30 0.26 -20.24
N SER A 247 25.63 0.13 -20.38
CA SER A 247 26.51 -0.41 -19.33
C SER A 247 26.43 0.36 -18.00
N ASP A 248 26.10 1.66 -18.05
CA ASP A 248 26.05 2.55 -16.90
C ASP A 248 24.60 2.77 -16.40
N ILE A 249 23.68 1.91 -16.84
CA ILE A 249 22.23 2.10 -16.60
C ILE A 249 21.88 2.09 -15.11
N LEU A 250 22.50 1.24 -14.30
CA LEU A 250 22.26 1.18 -12.86
C LEU A 250 22.75 2.45 -12.17
N ASP A 251 23.90 3.01 -12.59
CA ASP A 251 24.37 4.29 -12.06
C ASP A 251 23.43 5.43 -12.45
N LEU A 252 22.87 5.39 -13.66
CA LEU A 252 21.88 6.37 -14.11
C LEU A 252 20.60 6.29 -13.27
N GLN A 253 20.09 5.10 -13.00
CA GLN A 253 18.90 4.89 -12.13
C GLN A 253 19.13 5.48 -10.75
N ASN A 254 20.29 5.17 -10.15
CA ASN A 254 20.69 5.72 -8.85
C ASN A 254 20.85 7.25 -8.88
N GLU A 255 21.46 7.82 -9.94
CA GLU A 255 21.64 9.26 -10.11
C GLU A 255 20.29 9.98 -10.16
N ILE A 256 19.33 9.47 -10.95
CA ILE A 256 17.99 10.03 -11.04
C ILE A 256 17.28 9.96 -9.68
N ALA A 257 17.28 8.79 -9.04
CA ALA A 257 16.61 8.59 -7.75
C ALA A 257 17.16 9.54 -6.66
N ARG A 258 18.48 9.72 -6.59
CA ARG A 258 19.11 10.70 -5.67
C ARG A 258 18.69 12.11 -5.97
N THR A 259 18.77 12.52 -7.26
CA THR A 259 18.41 13.88 -7.64
C THR A 259 16.94 14.19 -7.29
N VAL A 260 16.03 13.27 -7.55
CA VAL A 260 14.62 13.39 -7.15
C VAL A 260 14.50 13.54 -5.64
N THR A 261 15.24 12.75 -4.88
CA THR A 261 15.29 12.79 -3.42
C THR A 261 15.75 14.15 -2.89
N ASP A 262 16.83 14.67 -3.45
CA ASP A 262 17.38 15.98 -3.07
C ASP A 262 16.41 17.12 -3.39
N GLU A 263 15.73 17.07 -4.54
CA GLU A 263 14.76 18.07 -4.98
C GLU A 263 13.50 18.10 -4.10
N ILE A 264 13.07 16.98 -3.55
CA ILE A 264 11.95 16.95 -2.58
C ILE A 264 12.39 17.32 -1.14
N GLN A 265 13.63 17.79 -0.98
CA GLN A 265 14.22 18.32 0.26
C GLN A 265 14.34 17.30 1.39
N ILE A 266 14.62 16.06 1.09
CA ILE A 266 14.86 15.03 2.09
C ILE A 266 16.36 14.80 2.22
N LYS A 267 16.87 14.95 3.44
CA LYS A 267 18.29 14.70 3.72
C LYS A 267 18.55 13.20 3.78
N LEU A 268 19.28 12.69 2.81
CA LEU A 268 19.78 11.31 2.83
C LEU A 268 20.81 11.13 3.95
N THR A 269 20.83 9.95 4.56
CA THR A 269 21.90 9.58 5.49
C THR A 269 23.23 9.32 4.75
N PRO A 270 24.39 9.45 5.41
CA PRO A 270 25.67 9.12 4.78
C PRO A 270 25.76 7.68 4.24
N GLN A 271 24.99 6.74 4.82
CA GLN A 271 24.92 5.36 4.36
C GLN A 271 24.09 5.22 3.07
N GLU A 272 23.03 5.99 2.92
CA GLU A 272 22.23 6.06 1.69
C GLU A 272 23.03 6.69 0.54
N HIS A 273 23.92 7.65 0.84
CA HIS A 273 24.86 8.22 -0.13
C HIS A 273 25.98 7.24 -0.53
N ALA A 274 26.42 6.36 0.40
CA ALA A 274 27.55 5.44 0.16
C ALA A 274 27.20 4.20 -0.67
N ARG A 275 25.91 3.89 -0.91
CA ARG A 275 25.45 2.84 -1.83
C ARG A 275 25.79 3.12 -3.31
N ALA A 276 26.63 4.04 -3.61
CA ALA A 276 26.76 4.84 -4.81
C ALA A 276 27.79 4.40 -5.84
N SER A 277 28.44 3.29 -5.72
CA SER A 277 29.33 2.82 -6.79
C SER A 277 28.88 1.42 -7.21
N VAL A 278 27.97 1.40 -8.17
CA VAL A 278 27.51 0.15 -8.79
C VAL A 278 28.51 -0.23 -9.88
N ARG A 279 28.91 -1.50 -9.90
CA ARG A 279 29.74 -2.05 -10.97
C ARG A 279 28.98 -1.92 -12.30
N PRO A 280 29.65 -1.51 -13.41
CA PRO A 280 29.06 -1.59 -14.73
C PRO A 280 28.58 -3.02 -15.03
N ILE A 281 27.40 -3.14 -15.61
CA ILE A 281 26.81 -4.43 -16.00
C ILE A 281 26.98 -4.65 -17.50
N ASP A 282 26.96 -5.92 -17.90
CA ASP A 282 26.90 -6.26 -19.30
C ASP A 282 25.53 -5.84 -19.88
N PRO A 283 25.48 -5.02 -20.96
CA PRO A 283 24.23 -4.53 -21.53
C PRO A 283 23.28 -5.63 -22.01
N GLU A 284 23.81 -6.74 -22.54
CA GLU A 284 22.99 -7.86 -22.98
C GLU A 284 22.45 -8.65 -21.77
N ALA A 285 23.23 -8.78 -20.68
CA ALA A 285 22.77 -9.37 -19.44
C ALA A 285 21.61 -8.55 -18.83
N HIS A 286 21.70 -7.22 -18.89
CA HIS A 286 20.63 -6.35 -18.42
C HIS A 286 19.35 -6.50 -19.25
N ASP A 287 19.47 -6.59 -20.57
CA ASP A 287 18.33 -6.82 -21.46
C ASP A 287 17.60 -8.14 -21.13
N GLU A 288 18.37 -9.22 -20.97
CA GLU A 288 17.79 -10.51 -20.60
C GLU A 288 17.10 -10.46 -19.23
N TYR A 289 17.72 -9.79 -18.24
CA TYR A 289 17.09 -9.58 -16.93
C TYR A 289 15.77 -8.83 -17.06
N LEU A 290 15.72 -7.72 -17.80
CA LEU A 290 14.48 -6.94 -17.98
C LEU A 290 13.40 -7.74 -18.71
N ARG A 291 13.76 -8.58 -19.70
CA ARG A 291 12.81 -9.50 -20.36
C ARG A 291 12.26 -10.51 -19.37
N GLY A 292 13.10 -11.11 -18.50
CA GLY A 292 12.67 -12.00 -17.45
C GLY A 292 11.69 -11.33 -16.47
N ARG A 293 11.99 -10.10 -16.03
CA ARG A 293 11.10 -9.29 -15.18
C ARG A 293 9.78 -8.96 -15.87
N SER A 294 9.83 -8.55 -17.13
CA SER A 294 8.65 -8.26 -17.93
C SER A 294 7.71 -9.47 -18.04
N VAL A 295 8.25 -10.66 -18.26
CA VAL A 295 7.46 -11.91 -18.32
C VAL A 295 6.78 -12.18 -16.98
N LEU A 296 7.51 -12.08 -15.85
CA LEU A 296 6.94 -12.25 -14.51
C LEU A 296 5.96 -11.12 -14.13
N ALA A 297 6.09 -9.94 -14.72
CA ALA A 297 5.11 -8.86 -14.55
C ALA A 297 3.87 -9.03 -15.45
N GLY A 298 3.76 -10.11 -16.23
CA GLY A 298 2.64 -10.41 -17.11
C GLY A 298 2.84 -10.06 -18.58
N GLY A 299 4.02 -9.57 -18.98
CA GLY A 299 4.40 -9.22 -20.35
C GLY A 299 3.75 -7.95 -20.90
N PRO A 300 4.10 -7.53 -22.14
CA PRO A 300 3.46 -6.41 -22.82
C PRO A 300 1.95 -6.65 -22.99
N GLY A 301 1.13 -5.68 -22.64
CA GLY A 301 -0.34 -5.79 -22.69
C GLY A 301 -0.97 -6.42 -21.44
N HIS A 302 -0.25 -6.43 -20.33
CA HIS A 302 -0.67 -6.98 -19.03
C HIS A 302 -2.03 -6.47 -18.54
N LEU A 303 -2.44 -5.25 -18.91
CA LEU A 303 -3.76 -4.69 -18.53
C LEU A 303 -4.94 -5.57 -18.97
N SER A 304 -4.79 -6.38 -20.01
CA SER A 304 -5.83 -7.34 -20.43
C SER A 304 -5.84 -8.63 -19.59
N LYS A 305 -4.72 -8.97 -18.92
CA LYS A 305 -4.58 -10.16 -18.06
C LYS A 305 -5.00 -9.89 -16.60
N LEU A 306 -5.17 -8.62 -16.19
CA LEU A 306 -5.71 -8.26 -14.87
C LEU A 306 -7.13 -8.81 -14.64
N ALA A 307 -7.83 -9.21 -15.72
CA ALA A 307 -9.14 -9.85 -15.66
C ALA A 307 -9.05 -11.38 -15.46
N SER A 308 -7.88 -12.03 -15.62
CA SER A 308 -7.71 -13.45 -15.40
C SER A 308 -7.11 -13.71 -14.02
N LYS A 309 -7.71 -14.63 -13.26
CA LYS A 309 -7.23 -15.05 -11.93
C LYS A 309 -5.83 -15.70 -11.96
N ARG A 310 -5.34 -16.13 -13.11
CA ARG A 310 -3.99 -16.69 -13.29
C ARG A 310 -3.01 -15.57 -13.60
N GLN A 311 -2.11 -15.30 -12.67
CA GLN A 311 -1.00 -14.37 -12.86
C GLN A 311 0.00 -14.88 -13.90
N TYR A 312 0.28 -16.21 -13.95
CA TYR A 312 1.32 -16.81 -14.79
C TYR A 312 0.84 -18.15 -15.38
N THR A 313 1.36 -18.48 -16.57
CA THR A 313 1.33 -19.84 -17.09
C THR A 313 2.65 -20.55 -16.77
N GLU A 314 2.66 -21.90 -16.80
CA GLU A 314 3.91 -22.68 -16.70
C GLU A 314 4.95 -22.21 -17.73
N GLN A 315 4.51 -21.88 -18.95
CA GLN A 315 5.37 -21.38 -20.02
C GLN A 315 5.97 -20.02 -19.70
N ASP A 316 5.20 -19.10 -19.08
CA ASP A 316 5.71 -17.78 -18.68
C ASP A 316 6.83 -17.95 -17.65
N ILE A 317 6.66 -18.80 -16.64
CA ILE A 317 7.67 -19.05 -15.61
C ILE A 317 8.93 -19.68 -16.22
N GLN A 318 8.78 -20.69 -17.09
CA GLN A 318 9.92 -21.30 -17.78
C GLN A 318 10.69 -20.30 -18.65
N THR A 319 9.97 -19.43 -19.33
CA THR A 319 10.55 -18.36 -20.17
C THR A 319 11.33 -17.37 -19.30
N ALA A 320 10.77 -16.94 -18.16
CA ALA A 320 11.46 -16.08 -17.22
C ALA A 320 12.75 -16.74 -16.65
N ILE A 321 12.67 -18.02 -16.27
CA ILE A 321 13.85 -18.79 -15.83
C ILE A 321 14.94 -18.80 -16.91
N ALA A 322 14.57 -18.99 -18.18
CA ALA A 322 15.52 -19.02 -19.29
C ALA A 322 16.19 -17.63 -19.46
N TYR A 323 15.43 -16.55 -19.39
CA TYR A 323 15.97 -15.19 -19.48
C TYR A 323 16.92 -14.86 -18.33
N PHE A 324 16.57 -15.18 -17.08
CA PHE A 324 17.47 -14.93 -15.95
C PHE A 324 18.75 -15.76 -16.02
N LYS A 325 18.68 -17.02 -16.49
CA LYS A 325 19.88 -17.83 -16.73
C LYS A 325 20.75 -17.22 -17.82
N SER A 326 20.15 -16.76 -18.92
CA SER A 326 20.88 -16.08 -19.99
C SER A 326 21.58 -14.81 -19.48
N ALA A 327 20.90 -14.03 -18.62
CA ALA A 327 21.51 -12.86 -17.98
C ALA A 327 22.72 -13.24 -17.12
N ILE A 328 22.61 -14.31 -16.33
CA ILE A 328 23.69 -14.83 -15.46
C ILE A 328 24.86 -15.37 -16.29
N ASP A 329 24.59 -16.07 -17.40
CA ASP A 329 25.63 -16.58 -18.29
C ASP A 329 26.46 -15.46 -18.92
N LYS A 330 25.83 -14.31 -19.23
CA LYS A 330 26.48 -13.11 -19.78
C LYS A 330 27.22 -12.31 -18.70
N ASP A 331 26.64 -12.19 -17.52
CA ASP A 331 27.22 -11.49 -16.37
C ASP A 331 27.03 -12.28 -15.06
N PRO A 332 27.95 -13.18 -14.72
CA PRO A 332 27.85 -14.01 -13.50
C PRO A 332 27.91 -13.24 -12.17
N ALA A 333 28.20 -11.93 -12.20
CA ALA A 333 28.19 -11.09 -11.01
C ALA A 333 26.94 -10.19 -10.91
N TYR A 334 25.92 -10.43 -11.72
CA TYR A 334 24.70 -9.64 -11.74
C TYR A 334 23.70 -10.14 -10.67
N ALA A 335 23.77 -9.57 -9.45
CA ALA A 335 23.01 -10.01 -8.28
C ALA A 335 21.49 -10.03 -8.51
N GLN A 336 20.94 -8.99 -9.18
CA GLN A 336 19.51 -8.89 -9.46
C GLN A 336 19.00 -10.04 -10.35
N ALA A 337 19.82 -10.54 -11.28
CA ALA A 337 19.44 -11.68 -12.12
C ALA A 337 19.29 -12.97 -11.31
N TYR A 338 20.14 -13.17 -10.30
CA TYR A 338 19.99 -14.29 -9.37
C TYR A 338 18.75 -14.14 -8.47
N ALA A 339 18.42 -12.93 -8.01
CA ALA A 339 17.21 -12.71 -7.24
C ALA A 339 15.95 -12.96 -8.08
N GLY A 340 15.93 -12.48 -9.36
CA GLY A 340 14.85 -12.79 -10.30
C GLY A 340 14.73 -14.29 -10.61
N LEU A 341 15.86 -15.00 -10.72
CA LEU A 341 15.86 -16.46 -10.90
C LEU A 341 15.29 -17.17 -9.67
N ALA A 342 15.62 -16.71 -8.46
CA ALA A 342 15.09 -17.26 -7.22
C ALA A 342 13.56 -17.10 -7.15
N ASP A 343 13.06 -15.91 -7.47
CA ASP A 343 11.63 -15.62 -7.55
C ASP A 343 10.92 -16.53 -8.57
N ALA A 344 11.47 -16.64 -9.78
CA ALA A 344 10.92 -17.53 -10.81
C ALA A 344 10.90 -19.01 -10.37
N TYR A 345 11.89 -19.48 -9.62
CA TYR A 345 11.87 -20.85 -9.09
C TYR A 345 10.85 -21.05 -7.97
N ILE A 346 10.60 -20.03 -7.12
CA ILE A 346 9.53 -20.08 -6.12
C ILE A 346 8.17 -20.24 -6.82
N HIS A 347 7.93 -19.44 -7.87
CA HIS A 347 6.73 -19.58 -8.68
C HIS A 347 6.65 -20.93 -9.39
N TRP A 348 7.77 -21.47 -9.89
CA TRP A 348 7.82 -22.79 -10.54
C TRP A 348 7.42 -23.92 -9.60
N GLY A 349 7.76 -23.84 -8.33
CA GLY A 349 7.39 -24.81 -7.30
C GLY A 349 5.99 -24.63 -6.71
N ASN A 350 5.24 -23.60 -7.13
CA ASN A 350 3.91 -23.34 -6.58
C ASN A 350 2.88 -24.34 -7.11
N PRO A 351 2.13 -25.05 -6.25
CA PRO A 351 1.18 -26.07 -6.67
C PRO A 351 -0.01 -25.56 -7.51
N SER A 352 -0.29 -24.26 -7.45
CA SER A 352 -1.45 -23.66 -8.13
C SER A 352 -1.20 -23.39 -9.61
N TRP A 353 0.02 -22.96 -9.97
CA TRP A 353 0.35 -22.54 -11.34
C TRP A 353 1.72 -22.99 -11.85
N GLY A 354 2.59 -23.49 -10.98
CA GLY A 354 3.91 -24.00 -11.36
C GLY A 354 3.86 -25.46 -11.81
N GLY A 355 4.77 -25.83 -12.71
CA GLY A 355 4.93 -27.21 -13.20
C GLY A 355 6.01 -28.02 -12.47
N GLY A 356 6.71 -27.38 -11.52
CA GLY A 356 7.85 -27.97 -10.82
C GLY A 356 7.48 -28.74 -9.55
N PHE A 357 8.38 -29.65 -9.14
CA PHE A 357 8.27 -30.28 -7.83
C PHE A 357 8.72 -29.28 -6.75
N PRO A 358 7.91 -28.97 -5.73
CA PRO A 358 8.17 -27.91 -4.74
C PRO A 358 9.56 -28.04 -4.11
N LYS A 359 9.92 -29.18 -3.56
CA LYS A 359 11.21 -29.42 -2.89
C LYS A 359 12.43 -29.09 -3.76
N LYS A 360 12.42 -29.49 -5.04
CA LYS A 360 13.52 -29.17 -5.97
C LYS A 360 13.55 -27.70 -6.31
N SER A 361 12.41 -27.12 -6.65
CA SER A 361 12.28 -25.70 -7.00
C SER A 361 12.71 -24.79 -5.87
N LEU A 362 12.35 -25.10 -4.62
CA LEU A 362 12.76 -24.33 -3.43
C LEU A 362 14.26 -24.44 -3.15
N SER A 363 14.87 -25.63 -3.41
CA SER A 363 16.33 -25.79 -3.32
C SER A 363 17.04 -24.90 -4.33
N ASP A 364 16.58 -24.87 -5.59
CA ASP A 364 17.15 -24.05 -6.66
C ASP A 364 16.96 -22.55 -6.36
N ALA A 365 15.78 -22.17 -5.85
CA ALA A 365 15.48 -20.80 -5.44
C ALA A 365 16.40 -20.33 -4.32
N ARG A 366 16.63 -21.18 -3.31
CA ARG A 366 17.54 -20.87 -2.19
C ARG A 366 18.98 -20.67 -2.63
N GLU A 367 19.48 -21.53 -3.52
CA GLU A 367 20.83 -21.40 -4.08
C GLU A 367 20.98 -20.06 -4.81
N ALA A 368 19.99 -19.72 -5.65
CA ALA A 368 19.97 -18.46 -6.39
C ALA A 368 19.89 -17.24 -5.43
N ALA A 369 18.96 -17.23 -4.47
CA ALA A 369 18.82 -16.13 -3.50
C ALA A 369 20.10 -15.95 -2.66
N THR A 370 20.70 -17.05 -2.21
CA THR A 370 21.97 -17.01 -1.45
C THR A 370 23.10 -16.46 -2.30
N THR A 371 23.15 -16.80 -3.59
CA THR A 371 24.15 -16.26 -4.52
C THR A 371 23.93 -14.78 -4.77
N ALA A 372 22.70 -14.33 -4.95
CA ALA A 372 22.36 -12.91 -5.05
C ALA A 372 22.91 -12.12 -3.85
N LEU A 373 22.67 -12.62 -2.63
CA LEU A 373 23.10 -11.96 -1.39
C LEU A 373 24.63 -12.06 -1.13
N LYS A 374 25.33 -13.05 -1.69
CA LYS A 374 26.80 -13.07 -1.69
C LYS A 374 27.39 -11.98 -2.59
N LEU A 375 26.70 -11.68 -3.71
CA LEU A 375 27.10 -10.63 -4.65
C LEU A 375 26.72 -9.23 -4.16
N ASP A 376 25.50 -9.09 -3.63
CA ASP A 376 24.99 -7.85 -3.02
C ASP A 376 24.21 -8.14 -1.73
N PRO A 377 24.86 -8.02 -0.54
CA PRO A 377 24.20 -8.21 0.75
C PRO A 377 23.14 -7.16 1.10
N SER A 378 22.99 -6.12 0.30
CA SER A 378 21.99 -5.05 0.50
C SER A 378 20.81 -5.13 -0.46
N LEU A 379 20.67 -6.22 -1.21
CA LEU A 379 19.63 -6.42 -2.21
C LEU A 379 18.30 -6.85 -1.55
N PRO A 380 17.26 -6.00 -1.49
CA PRO A 380 15.99 -6.33 -0.84
C PRO A 380 15.32 -7.57 -1.46
N GLU A 381 15.37 -7.71 -2.79
CA GLU A 381 14.80 -8.81 -3.54
C GLU A 381 15.47 -10.15 -3.18
N GLY A 382 16.77 -10.14 -2.92
CA GLY A 382 17.51 -11.32 -2.47
C GLY A 382 17.08 -11.79 -1.08
N HIS A 383 16.92 -10.85 -0.13
CA HIS A 383 16.39 -11.13 1.22
C HIS A 383 14.94 -11.62 1.16
N PHE A 384 14.11 -11.00 0.33
CA PHE A 384 12.73 -11.41 0.13
C PHE A 384 12.62 -12.84 -0.40
N SER A 385 13.36 -13.20 -1.46
CA SER A 385 13.36 -14.56 -2.00
C SER A 385 13.92 -15.57 -1.00
N LEU A 386 14.97 -15.21 -0.25
CA LEU A 386 15.52 -16.08 0.81
C LEU A 386 14.49 -16.32 1.92
N ALA A 387 13.77 -15.27 2.34
CA ALA A 387 12.72 -15.37 3.36
C ALA A 387 11.63 -16.37 2.95
N GLN A 388 11.18 -16.32 1.70
CA GLN A 388 10.18 -17.26 1.17
C GLN A 388 10.70 -18.71 1.19
N THR A 389 11.95 -18.93 0.78
CA THR A 389 12.52 -20.30 0.82
C THR A 389 12.64 -20.84 2.24
N LEU A 390 12.99 -19.99 3.21
CA LEU A 390 13.06 -20.35 4.62
C LEU A 390 11.68 -20.62 5.24
N GLN A 391 10.66 -19.85 4.83
CA GLN A 391 9.27 -20.07 5.21
C GLN A 391 8.78 -21.47 4.77
N TYR A 392 9.06 -21.86 3.54
CA TYR A 392 8.68 -23.16 2.98
C TYR A 392 9.54 -24.33 3.49
N ASP A 393 10.62 -24.03 4.24
CA ASP A 393 11.41 -24.99 5.03
C ASP A 393 11.03 -24.99 6.51
N TRP A 394 9.96 -24.30 6.87
CA TRP A 394 9.45 -24.20 8.25
C TRP A 394 10.44 -23.53 9.23
N ASN A 395 11.40 -22.77 8.72
CA ASN A 395 12.36 -22.00 9.52
C ASN A 395 11.82 -20.59 9.77
N TRP A 396 10.77 -20.52 10.59
CA TRP A 396 10.03 -19.29 10.83
C TRP A 396 10.87 -18.12 11.37
N PRO A 397 11.79 -18.32 12.36
CA PRO A 397 12.57 -17.20 12.91
C PRO A 397 13.50 -16.55 11.88
N GLU A 398 14.20 -17.36 11.08
CA GLU A 398 15.10 -16.82 10.06
C GLU A 398 14.30 -16.24 8.87
N ALA A 399 13.17 -16.84 8.49
CA ALA A 399 12.28 -16.28 7.48
C ALA A 399 11.79 -14.87 7.88
N GLU A 400 11.32 -14.72 9.13
CA GLU A 400 10.85 -13.43 9.64
C GLU A 400 11.96 -12.37 9.63
N LYS A 401 13.17 -12.75 10.02
CA LYS A 401 14.33 -11.87 10.00
C LYS A 401 14.66 -11.38 8.59
N GLU A 402 14.63 -12.27 7.61
CA GLU A 402 14.91 -11.92 6.22
C GLU A 402 13.79 -11.07 5.61
N TYR A 403 12.49 -11.32 5.90
CA TYR A 403 11.38 -10.44 5.51
C TYR A 403 11.54 -9.03 6.09
N LYS A 404 11.81 -8.92 7.39
CA LYS A 404 12.04 -7.63 8.05
C LYS A 404 13.26 -6.90 7.50
N LEU A 405 14.29 -7.62 7.07
CA LEU A 405 15.45 -7.01 6.46
C LEU A 405 15.14 -6.51 5.04
N ALA A 406 14.39 -7.26 4.24
CA ALA A 406 13.92 -6.82 2.93
C ALA A 406 13.11 -5.52 3.05
N LEU A 407 12.13 -5.47 3.98
CA LEU A 407 11.31 -4.29 4.26
C LEU A 407 12.10 -3.11 4.85
N LYS A 408 13.14 -3.37 5.64
CA LYS A 408 14.05 -2.33 6.12
C LYS A 408 14.90 -1.73 4.99
N LEU A 409 15.30 -2.54 4.02
CA LEU A 409 16.10 -2.12 2.87
C LEU A 409 15.26 -1.41 1.80
N ASN A 410 13.99 -1.81 1.66
CA ASN A 410 13.00 -1.15 0.82
C ASN A 410 11.62 -1.14 1.50
N PRO A 411 11.29 -0.08 2.25
CA PRO A 411 9.99 0.06 2.91
C PRO A 411 8.78 0.19 1.97
N ASN A 412 9.02 0.38 0.67
CA ASN A 412 8.00 0.48 -0.36
C ASN A 412 7.86 -0.81 -1.19
N TYR A 413 8.40 -1.94 -0.70
CA TYR A 413 8.35 -3.21 -1.40
C TYR A 413 7.00 -3.91 -1.15
N VAL A 414 6.02 -3.67 -2.04
CA VAL A 414 4.64 -4.18 -1.93
C VAL A 414 4.60 -5.69 -1.76
N ASP A 415 5.33 -6.44 -2.61
CA ASP A 415 5.33 -7.91 -2.54
C ASP A 415 5.89 -8.43 -1.20
N ALA A 416 6.87 -7.71 -0.62
CA ALA A 416 7.41 -8.08 0.69
C ALA A 416 6.39 -7.82 1.81
N HIS A 417 5.64 -6.71 1.79
CA HIS A 417 4.54 -6.46 2.72
C HIS A 417 3.45 -7.53 2.59
N LEU A 418 3.05 -7.83 1.35
CA LEU A 418 2.03 -8.83 1.06
C LEU A 418 2.42 -10.22 1.57
N GLN A 419 3.63 -10.68 1.25
CA GLN A 419 4.08 -12.02 1.64
C GLN A 419 4.44 -12.10 3.13
N TYR A 420 4.98 -11.03 3.72
CA TYR A 420 5.20 -10.98 5.16
C TYR A 420 3.88 -10.98 5.92
N GLY A 421 2.85 -10.29 5.43
CA GLY A 421 1.50 -10.36 5.99
C GLY A 421 0.91 -11.78 5.95
N ARG A 422 1.05 -12.49 4.82
CA ARG A 422 0.67 -13.92 4.71
C ARG A 422 1.47 -14.81 5.65
N PHE A 423 2.76 -14.55 5.79
CA PHE A 423 3.64 -15.27 6.69
C PHE A 423 3.18 -15.12 8.16
N VAL A 424 2.95 -13.91 8.63
CA VAL A 424 2.54 -13.70 10.04
C VAL A 424 1.10 -14.19 10.28
N GLN A 425 0.23 -14.15 9.27
CA GLN A 425 -1.10 -14.76 9.31
C GLN A 425 -1.01 -16.29 9.48
N ALA A 426 -0.11 -16.97 8.76
CA ALA A 426 0.13 -18.41 8.90
C ALA A 426 0.54 -18.79 10.34
N LEU A 427 1.23 -17.87 11.03
CA LEU A 427 1.61 -17.99 12.45
C LEU A 427 0.49 -17.58 13.43
N GLY A 428 -0.69 -17.18 12.93
CA GLY A 428 -1.83 -16.75 13.74
C GLY A 428 -1.79 -15.29 14.20
N ARG A 429 -0.84 -14.48 13.72
CA ARG A 429 -0.65 -13.05 14.07
C ARG A 429 -1.48 -12.16 13.14
N ASN A 430 -2.82 -12.30 13.23
CA ASN A 430 -3.73 -11.69 12.25
C ASN A 430 -3.75 -10.16 12.26
N ASP A 431 -3.61 -9.50 13.43
CA ASP A 431 -3.58 -8.03 13.52
C ASP A 431 -2.34 -7.46 12.81
N GLU A 432 -1.20 -8.14 12.93
CA GLU A 432 0.03 -7.76 12.23
C GLU A 432 -0.13 -7.99 10.73
N ALA A 433 -0.75 -9.11 10.32
CA ALA A 433 -1.03 -9.37 8.91
C ALA A 433 -1.91 -8.26 8.29
N LEU A 434 -2.99 -7.85 8.96
CA LEU A 434 -3.84 -6.76 8.48
C LEU A 434 -3.09 -5.42 8.43
N THR A 435 -2.13 -5.19 9.33
CA THR A 435 -1.28 -3.99 9.29
C THR A 435 -0.41 -3.98 8.04
N GLU A 436 0.19 -5.11 7.69
CA GLU A 436 1.01 -5.23 6.47
C GLU A 436 0.17 -5.11 5.19
N MET A 437 -1.08 -5.65 5.20
CA MET A 437 -2.02 -5.46 4.08
C MET A 437 -2.39 -3.99 3.89
N HIS A 438 -2.60 -3.27 4.98
CA HIS A 438 -2.87 -1.83 4.91
C HIS A 438 -1.70 -1.05 4.29
N TYR A 439 -0.45 -1.34 4.68
CA TYR A 439 0.72 -0.75 4.04
C TYR A 439 0.80 -1.11 2.55
N ALA A 440 0.54 -2.37 2.19
CA ALA A 440 0.52 -2.79 0.80
C ALA A 440 -0.56 -2.05 -0.02
N ASP A 441 -1.78 -1.85 0.53
CA ASP A 441 -2.87 -1.10 -0.13
C ASP A 441 -2.54 0.39 -0.29
N GLU A 442 -1.86 0.99 0.68
CA GLU A 442 -1.38 2.38 0.53
C GLU A 442 -0.34 2.53 -0.60
N LEU A 443 0.51 1.53 -0.79
CA LEU A 443 1.54 1.51 -1.82
C LEU A 443 0.99 1.11 -3.19
N ASP A 444 -0.05 0.28 -3.22
CA ASP A 444 -0.63 -0.29 -4.44
C ASP A 444 -2.17 -0.29 -4.39
N PRO A 445 -2.81 0.90 -4.41
CA PRO A 445 -4.24 1.05 -4.15
C PRO A 445 -5.16 0.38 -5.18
N PHE A 446 -4.63 0.05 -6.36
CA PHE A 446 -5.38 -0.62 -7.42
C PHE A 446 -5.07 -2.13 -7.52
N ASN A 447 -4.28 -2.66 -6.61
CA ASN A 447 -3.94 -4.08 -6.59
C ASN A 447 -5.08 -4.89 -5.96
N ILE A 448 -5.80 -5.62 -6.79
CA ILE A 448 -6.87 -6.51 -6.34
C ILE A 448 -6.29 -7.61 -5.44
N GLY A 449 -5.10 -8.14 -5.72
CA GLY A 449 -4.46 -9.20 -4.94
C GLY A 449 -4.14 -8.81 -3.49
N VAL A 450 -3.91 -7.51 -3.20
CA VAL A 450 -3.79 -7.03 -1.81
C VAL A 450 -5.12 -7.18 -1.08
N LYS A 451 -6.21 -6.74 -1.71
CA LYS A 451 -7.57 -6.81 -1.14
C LYS A 451 -8.07 -8.25 -1.01
N GLU A 452 -7.76 -9.10 -1.98
CA GLU A 452 -8.01 -10.54 -1.91
C GLU A 452 -7.24 -11.16 -0.71
N THR A 453 -5.96 -10.82 -0.54
CA THR A 453 -5.18 -11.33 0.60
C THR A 453 -5.74 -10.86 1.94
N GLU A 454 -6.19 -9.60 2.04
CA GLU A 454 -6.89 -9.10 3.23
C GLU A 454 -8.15 -9.92 3.53
N ALA A 455 -8.96 -10.23 2.50
CA ALA A 455 -10.14 -11.07 2.65
C ALA A 455 -9.78 -12.50 3.11
N TRP A 456 -8.69 -13.08 2.60
CA TRP A 456 -8.18 -14.38 3.04
C TRP A 456 -7.65 -14.35 4.48
N VAL A 457 -7.01 -13.26 4.93
CA VAL A 457 -6.64 -13.08 6.35
C VAL A 457 -7.89 -13.01 7.24
N THR A 458 -8.92 -12.32 6.78
CA THR A 458 -10.22 -12.22 7.46
C THR A 458 -10.90 -13.59 7.55
N TYR A 459 -10.90 -14.38 6.48
CA TYR A 459 -11.39 -15.76 6.45
C TYR A 459 -10.61 -16.67 7.43
N ALA A 460 -9.28 -16.62 7.39
CA ALA A 460 -8.43 -17.39 8.28
C ALA A 460 -8.62 -16.99 9.77
N SER A 461 -9.07 -15.77 10.03
CA SER A 461 -9.45 -15.28 11.36
C SER A 461 -10.86 -15.73 11.79
N ARG A 462 -11.55 -16.55 10.99
CA ARG A 462 -12.94 -17.05 11.17
C ARG A 462 -13.98 -15.94 11.23
N GLN A 463 -13.69 -14.75 10.71
CA GLN A 463 -14.63 -13.64 10.56
C GLN A 463 -15.45 -13.79 9.27
N TYR A 464 -16.17 -14.93 9.14
CA TYR A 464 -16.79 -15.35 7.88
C TYR A 464 -17.79 -14.37 7.31
N ASP A 465 -18.58 -13.65 8.14
CA ASP A 465 -19.56 -12.67 7.65
C ASP A 465 -18.88 -11.44 7.02
N LEU A 466 -17.70 -11.05 7.52
CA LEU A 466 -16.90 -9.97 6.95
C LEU A 466 -16.19 -10.46 5.70
N ALA A 467 -15.60 -11.65 5.74
CA ALA A 467 -14.93 -12.25 4.59
C ALA A 467 -15.86 -12.40 3.38
N LEU A 468 -17.12 -12.86 3.58
CA LEU A 468 -18.13 -12.92 2.51
C LEU A 468 -18.33 -11.57 1.84
N LYS A 469 -18.51 -10.50 2.62
CA LYS A 469 -18.69 -9.14 2.06
C LYS A 469 -17.46 -8.67 1.27
N GLN A 470 -16.27 -9.01 1.75
CA GLN A 470 -15.02 -8.66 1.05
C GLN A 470 -14.93 -9.42 -0.27
N PHE A 471 -15.14 -10.74 -0.28
CA PHE A 471 -15.11 -11.56 -1.49
C PHE A 471 -16.24 -11.22 -2.48
N GLU A 472 -17.45 -10.90 -2.00
CA GLU A 472 -18.56 -10.40 -2.85
C GLU A 472 -18.17 -9.10 -3.57
N ASN A 473 -17.56 -8.16 -2.86
CA ASN A 473 -17.11 -6.88 -3.43
C ASN A 473 -16.00 -7.06 -4.47
N LEU A 474 -15.17 -8.09 -4.32
CA LEU A 474 -14.08 -8.43 -5.23
C LEU A 474 -14.54 -9.30 -6.42
N GLY A 475 -15.73 -9.90 -6.34
CA GLY A 475 -16.18 -10.91 -7.29
C GLY A 475 -15.33 -12.19 -7.24
N ASP A 476 -14.78 -12.49 -6.05
CA ASP A 476 -13.92 -13.65 -5.84
C ASP A 476 -14.74 -14.88 -5.44
N ASP A 477 -15.15 -15.65 -6.46
CA ASP A 477 -15.95 -16.87 -6.26
C ASP A 477 -15.19 -17.94 -5.46
N ASP A 478 -13.87 -17.99 -5.53
CA ASP A 478 -13.02 -18.92 -4.77
C ASP A 478 -13.15 -18.67 -3.26
N GLY A 479 -12.92 -17.44 -2.82
CA GLY A 479 -13.12 -17.06 -1.42
C GLY A 479 -14.56 -17.22 -0.94
N LEU A 480 -15.55 -16.99 -1.83
CA LEU A 480 -16.97 -17.22 -1.53
C LEU A 480 -17.25 -18.71 -1.30
N ILE A 481 -16.75 -19.61 -2.15
CA ILE A 481 -16.94 -21.07 -2.01
C ILE A 481 -16.42 -21.55 -0.66
N GLU A 482 -15.19 -21.17 -0.34
CA GLU A 482 -14.52 -21.53 0.90
C GLU A 482 -15.31 -21.04 2.11
N THR A 483 -15.74 -19.80 2.09
CA THR A 483 -16.43 -19.17 3.22
C THR A 483 -17.84 -19.74 3.39
N TYR A 484 -18.59 -19.97 2.31
CA TYR A 484 -19.90 -20.63 2.35
C TYR A 484 -19.78 -22.07 2.86
N ARG A 485 -18.75 -22.81 2.44
CA ARG A 485 -18.46 -24.17 2.91
C ARG A 485 -18.30 -24.21 4.44
N GLU A 486 -17.47 -23.32 5.01
CA GLU A 486 -17.23 -23.26 6.44
C GLU A 486 -18.48 -22.84 7.25
N LYS A 487 -19.35 -22.04 6.64
CA LYS A 487 -20.65 -21.68 7.23
C LYS A 487 -21.72 -22.77 7.08
N GLY A 488 -21.45 -23.87 6.35
CA GLY A 488 -22.43 -24.91 6.04
C GLY A 488 -23.50 -24.50 5.01
N MET A 489 -23.28 -23.41 4.28
CA MET A 489 -24.14 -22.87 3.22
C MET A 489 -23.79 -23.55 1.88
N TYR A 490 -23.97 -24.87 1.83
CA TYR A 490 -23.53 -25.70 0.70
C TYR A 490 -24.20 -25.36 -0.63
N PRO A 491 -25.54 -25.03 -0.69
CA PRO A 491 -26.16 -24.62 -1.95
C PRO A 491 -25.50 -23.37 -2.54
N GLU A 492 -25.15 -22.38 -1.71
CA GLU A 492 -24.50 -21.15 -2.12
C GLU A 492 -23.05 -21.43 -2.58
N ALA A 493 -22.34 -22.31 -1.86
CA ALA A 493 -20.99 -22.76 -2.25
C ALA A 493 -20.99 -23.43 -3.62
N LEU A 494 -21.93 -24.33 -3.89
CA LEU A 494 -22.07 -24.98 -5.19
C LEU A 494 -22.42 -23.99 -6.31
N ALA A 495 -23.32 -23.03 -6.06
CA ALA A 495 -23.67 -22.00 -7.03
C ALA A 495 -22.47 -21.10 -7.34
N ALA A 496 -21.65 -20.76 -6.36
CA ALA A 496 -20.40 -20.00 -6.58
C ALA A 496 -19.39 -20.84 -7.40
N HIS A 497 -19.25 -22.13 -7.10
CA HIS A 497 -18.39 -23.03 -7.86
C HIS A 497 -18.82 -23.15 -9.33
N GLU A 498 -20.13 -23.25 -9.59
CA GLU A 498 -20.67 -23.27 -10.97
C GLU A 498 -20.36 -21.95 -11.71
N ARG A 499 -20.50 -20.80 -11.07
CA ARG A 499 -20.14 -19.50 -11.67
C ARG A 499 -18.65 -19.43 -12.01
N TRP A 500 -17.81 -19.84 -11.07
CA TRP A 500 -16.35 -19.84 -11.26
C TRP A 500 -15.94 -20.69 -12.46
N THR A 501 -16.36 -21.96 -12.50
CA THR A 501 -16.01 -22.89 -13.59
C THR A 501 -16.66 -22.56 -14.93
N ALA A 502 -17.79 -21.81 -14.94
CA ALA A 502 -18.41 -21.30 -16.16
C ALA A 502 -17.63 -20.12 -16.76
N THR A 503 -16.95 -19.33 -15.93
CA THR A 503 -16.15 -18.18 -16.38
C THR A 503 -14.87 -18.62 -17.09
N ASP A 504 -14.22 -19.68 -16.60
CA ASP A 504 -13.09 -20.33 -17.26
C ASP A 504 -13.23 -21.86 -17.23
N PRO A 505 -13.79 -22.47 -18.32
CA PRO A 505 -13.96 -23.90 -18.39
C PRO A 505 -12.63 -24.70 -18.34
N SER A 506 -11.49 -24.08 -18.63
CA SER A 506 -10.18 -24.72 -18.51
C SER A 506 -9.78 -24.97 -17.06
N GLU A 507 -10.23 -24.11 -16.16
CA GLU A 507 -9.99 -24.24 -14.72
C GLU A 507 -10.87 -25.32 -14.06
N SER A 508 -11.99 -25.69 -14.66
CA SER A 508 -12.92 -26.67 -14.08
C SER A 508 -12.28 -28.05 -13.78
N ARG A 509 -11.17 -28.37 -14.43
CA ARG A 509 -10.39 -29.61 -14.24
C ARG A 509 -9.08 -29.41 -13.48
N ASP A 510 -8.83 -28.22 -13.00
CA ASP A 510 -7.67 -28.01 -12.14
C ASP A 510 -7.86 -28.69 -10.79
N PRO A 511 -6.76 -29.13 -10.15
CA PRO A 511 -6.84 -29.86 -8.89
C PRO A 511 -7.58 -29.14 -7.78
N TYR A 512 -7.46 -27.83 -7.68
CA TYR A 512 -8.06 -27.07 -6.59
C TYR A 512 -9.60 -27.05 -6.64
N PRO A 513 -10.28 -26.63 -7.73
CA PRO A 513 -11.73 -26.71 -7.85
C PRO A 513 -12.29 -28.12 -7.62
N LEU A 514 -11.58 -29.16 -8.14
CA LEU A 514 -11.98 -30.54 -7.94
C LEU A 514 -11.92 -30.97 -6.47
N ALA A 515 -10.88 -30.57 -5.75
CA ALA A 515 -10.71 -30.87 -4.33
C ALA A 515 -11.77 -30.22 -3.46
N VAL A 516 -12.03 -28.92 -3.69
CA VAL A 516 -13.04 -28.16 -2.95
C VAL A 516 -14.44 -28.72 -3.21
N LEU A 517 -14.78 -29.02 -4.48
CA LEU A 517 -16.08 -29.63 -4.81
C LEU A 517 -16.24 -31.01 -4.17
N ALA A 518 -15.18 -31.84 -4.17
CA ALA A 518 -15.20 -33.14 -3.50
C ALA A 518 -15.41 -32.98 -1.98
N SER A 519 -14.78 -31.97 -1.37
CA SER A 519 -14.97 -31.65 0.04
C SER A 519 -16.43 -31.25 0.34
N ILE A 520 -17.03 -30.39 -0.47
CA ILE A 520 -18.42 -29.94 -0.30
C ILE A 520 -19.39 -31.11 -0.40
N TYR A 521 -19.25 -31.99 -1.41
CA TYR A 521 -20.07 -33.20 -1.54
C TYR A 521 -19.90 -34.15 -0.35
N GLY A 522 -18.66 -34.32 0.11
CA GLY A 522 -18.38 -35.13 1.31
C GLY A 522 -19.10 -34.61 2.55
N LEU A 523 -19.06 -33.29 2.79
CA LEU A 523 -19.74 -32.63 3.93
C LEU A 523 -21.26 -32.78 3.87
N GLN A 524 -21.83 -32.93 2.67
CA GLN A 524 -23.26 -33.22 2.47
C GLN A 524 -23.60 -34.72 2.55
N GLY A 525 -22.61 -35.62 2.74
CA GLY A 525 -22.79 -37.06 2.66
C GLY A 525 -22.99 -37.63 1.25
N ARG A 526 -22.76 -36.83 0.21
CA ARG A 526 -22.88 -37.18 -1.23
C ARG A 526 -21.60 -37.85 -1.72
N ASN A 527 -21.19 -38.95 -1.07
CA ASN A 527 -19.91 -39.60 -1.30
C ASN A 527 -19.78 -40.19 -2.72
N ASP A 528 -20.90 -40.61 -3.33
CA ASP A 528 -20.92 -41.15 -4.71
C ASP A 528 -20.55 -40.09 -5.75
N GLU A 529 -20.81 -38.82 -5.46
CA GLU A 529 -20.47 -37.65 -6.30
C GLU A 529 -19.05 -37.17 -6.05
N ALA A 530 -18.54 -37.27 -4.83
CA ALA A 530 -17.16 -36.92 -4.48
C ALA A 530 -16.13 -37.94 -5.04
N ALA A 531 -16.48 -39.23 -5.07
CA ALA A 531 -15.55 -40.28 -5.46
C ALA A 531 -15.00 -40.15 -6.91
N PRO A 532 -15.77 -39.75 -7.94
CA PRO A 532 -15.24 -39.46 -9.27
C PRO A 532 -14.19 -38.34 -9.28
N LEU A 533 -14.42 -37.26 -8.54
CA LEU A 533 -13.52 -36.12 -8.47
C LEU A 533 -12.17 -36.48 -7.86
N ILE A 534 -12.18 -37.29 -6.80
CA ILE A 534 -10.93 -37.83 -6.20
C ILE A 534 -10.19 -38.75 -7.16
N ARG A 535 -10.91 -39.53 -7.97
CA ARG A 535 -10.25 -40.35 -9.01
C ARG A 535 -9.60 -39.49 -10.08
N GLU A 536 -10.24 -38.40 -10.49
CA GLU A 536 -9.68 -37.43 -11.44
C GLU A 536 -8.44 -36.74 -10.87
N LEU A 537 -8.48 -36.30 -9.61
CA LEU A 537 -7.31 -35.77 -8.90
C LEU A 537 -6.14 -36.76 -8.89
N LYS A 538 -6.41 -38.03 -8.60
CA LYS A 538 -5.38 -39.09 -8.62
C LYS A 538 -4.82 -39.35 -10.02
N GLU A 539 -5.63 -39.25 -11.05
CA GLU A 539 -5.17 -39.38 -12.43
C GLU A 539 -4.29 -38.22 -12.84
N THR A 540 -4.70 -37.00 -12.52
CA THR A 540 -3.90 -35.78 -12.74
C THR A 540 -2.55 -35.87 -12.03
N ALA A 541 -2.51 -36.38 -10.79
CA ALA A 541 -1.29 -36.56 -10.01
C ALA A 541 -0.29 -37.56 -10.60
N ARG A 542 -0.68 -38.37 -11.61
CA ARG A 542 0.26 -39.23 -12.34
C ARG A 542 1.08 -38.49 -13.40
N HIS A 543 0.60 -37.33 -13.82
CA HIS A 543 1.16 -36.58 -14.95
C HIS A 543 1.80 -35.25 -14.53
N ARG A 544 1.34 -34.67 -13.43
CA ARG A 544 1.90 -33.44 -12.85
C ARG A 544 1.84 -33.46 -11.31
N TYR A 545 2.57 -32.57 -10.68
CA TYR A 545 2.45 -32.38 -9.23
C TYR A 545 1.03 -31.95 -8.86
N VAL A 546 0.43 -32.62 -7.90
CA VAL A 546 -0.83 -32.24 -7.25
C VAL A 546 -0.60 -32.23 -5.74
N SER A 547 -0.87 -31.10 -5.14
CA SER A 547 -0.67 -30.86 -3.71
C SER A 547 -1.34 -31.91 -2.84
N GLY A 548 -0.58 -32.47 -1.90
CA GLY A 548 -1.13 -33.34 -0.86
C GLY A 548 -2.12 -32.61 0.05
N PHE A 549 -1.99 -31.30 0.17
CA PHE A 549 -2.91 -30.46 0.92
C PHE A 549 -4.32 -30.48 0.30
N LEU A 550 -4.45 -30.41 -1.01
CA LEU A 550 -5.73 -30.50 -1.72
C LEU A 550 -6.41 -31.86 -1.52
N PHE A 551 -5.65 -32.95 -1.58
CA PHE A 551 -6.19 -34.27 -1.26
C PHE A 551 -6.68 -34.35 0.19
N ALA A 552 -5.93 -33.75 1.12
CA ALA A 552 -6.32 -33.73 2.53
C ALA A 552 -7.64 -32.98 2.73
N GLU A 553 -7.82 -31.86 2.08
CA GLU A 553 -9.05 -31.07 2.11
C GLU A 553 -10.27 -31.89 1.61
N ALA A 554 -10.14 -32.55 0.47
CA ALA A 554 -11.18 -33.43 -0.05
C ALA A 554 -11.51 -34.56 0.94
N TYR A 555 -10.51 -35.18 1.56
CA TYR A 555 -10.71 -36.27 2.52
C TYR A 555 -11.28 -35.79 3.86
N VAL A 556 -10.93 -34.56 4.30
CA VAL A 556 -11.56 -33.94 5.49
C VAL A 556 -13.06 -33.78 5.27
N GLY A 557 -13.48 -33.31 4.10
CA GLY A 557 -14.90 -33.22 3.74
C GLY A 557 -15.62 -34.56 3.81
N LEU A 558 -14.97 -35.63 3.40
CA LEU A 558 -15.51 -37.00 3.47
C LEU A 558 -15.45 -37.63 4.87
N GLY A 559 -14.90 -36.96 5.89
CA GLY A 559 -14.67 -37.53 7.21
C GLY A 559 -13.59 -38.62 7.24
N GLN A 560 -12.75 -38.71 6.20
CA GLN A 560 -11.68 -39.72 6.07
C GLN A 560 -10.36 -39.15 6.62
N HIS A 561 -10.32 -38.90 7.95
CA HIS A 561 -9.22 -38.20 8.61
C HIS A 561 -7.87 -38.90 8.45
N ASP A 562 -7.80 -40.25 8.48
CA ASP A 562 -6.53 -40.98 8.29
C ASP A 562 -5.93 -40.73 6.91
N GLN A 563 -6.76 -40.72 5.85
CA GLN A 563 -6.29 -40.44 4.49
C GLN A 563 -5.86 -38.97 4.36
N ALA A 564 -6.62 -38.04 4.96
CA ALA A 564 -6.25 -36.63 4.98
C ALA A 564 -4.88 -36.40 5.64
N LEU A 565 -4.65 -37.01 6.82
CA LEU A 565 -3.39 -36.93 7.54
C LEU A 565 -2.23 -37.54 6.75
N THR A 566 -2.44 -38.69 6.09
CA THR A 566 -1.42 -39.31 5.22
C THR A 566 -1.06 -38.38 4.04
N CYS A 567 -2.03 -37.65 3.48
CA CYS A 567 -1.77 -36.70 2.40
C CYS A 567 -1.00 -35.46 2.90
N LEU A 568 -1.32 -34.96 4.12
CA LEU A 568 -0.58 -33.84 4.72
C LEU A 568 0.85 -34.23 5.10
N GLU A 569 1.08 -35.43 5.61
CA GLU A 569 2.42 -35.96 5.90
C GLU A 569 3.28 -36.04 4.62
N ARG A 570 2.67 -36.49 3.51
CA ARG A 570 3.33 -36.47 2.20
C ARG A 570 3.62 -35.02 1.74
N ALA A 571 2.65 -34.12 1.85
CA ALA A 571 2.83 -32.71 1.50
C ALA A 571 3.98 -32.05 2.30
N TYR A 572 4.13 -32.40 3.58
CA TYR A 572 5.24 -31.98 4.41
C TYR A 572 6.59 -32.47 3.85
N GLU A 573 6.70 -33.77 3.51
CA GLU A 573 7.94 -34.35 2.95
C GLU A 573 8.31 -33.76 1.59
N GLU A 574 7.32 -33.36 0.80
CA GLU A 574 7.46 -32.77 -0.53
C GLU A 574 7.73 -31.25 -0.47
N HIS A 575 7.72 -30.64 0.72
CA HIS A 575 7.79 -29.19 0.94
C HIS A 575 6.73 -28.43 0.14
N ASP A 576 5.50 -28.93 0.17
CA ASP A 576 4.37 -28.29 -0.47
C ASP A 576 4.14 -26.89 0.12
N GLN A 577 4.09 -25.88 -0.75
CA GLN A 577 4.01 -24.48 -0.31
C GLN A 577 2.70 -24.17 0.44
N TRP A 578 1.62 -24.90 0.20
CA TRP A 578 0.35 -24.71 0.90
C TRP A 578 0.41 -25.15 2.37
N MET A 579 1.36 -25.99 2.72
CA MET A 579 1.54 -26.45 4.10
C MET A 579 1.84 -25.31 5.08
N VAL A 580 2.31 -24.15 4.62
CA VAL A 580 2.49 -22.97 5.49
C VAL A 580 1.18 -22.55 6.16
N PHE A 581 0.04 -22.83 5.56
CA PHE A 581 -1.27 -22.51 6.09
C PHE A 581 -1.90 -23.62 6.94
N ALA A 582 -1.24 -24.76 7.12
CA ALA A 582 -1.82 -25.91 7.84
C ALA A 582 -2.34 -25.54 9.24
N ASN A 583 -1.67 -24.62 9.95
CA ASN A 583 -2.10 -24.19 11.27
C ASN A 583 -3.24 -23.16 11.24
N SER A 584 -3.39 -22.37 10.21
CA SER A 584 -4.33 -21.24 10.15
C SER A 584 -5.57 -21.51 9.28
N TYR A 585 -5.49 -22.46 8.34
CA TYR A 585 -6.55 -22.73 7.37
C TYR A 585 -7.79 -23.39 8.00
N PRO A 586 -8.99 -22.77 7.91
CA PRO A 586 -10.21 -23.28 8.49
C PRO A 586 -10.63 -24.66 8.00
N GLY A 587 -10.42 -24.98 6.71
CA GLY A 587 -10.77 -26.27 6.12
C GLY A 587 -10.13 -27.49 6.79
N LEU A 588 -9.05 -27.29 7.58
CA LEU A 588 -8.40 -28.34 8.39
C LEU A 588 -8.79 -28.33 9.86
N ASP A 589 -9.72 -27.47 10.31
CA ASP A 589 -10.10 -27.35 11.73
C ASP A 589 -10.62 -28.68 12.32
N ARG A 590 -11.22 -29.54 11.51
CA ARG A 590 -11.69 -30.87 11.91
C ARG A 590 -10.57 -31.85 12.28
N LEU A 591 -9.34 -31.57 11.85
CA LEU A 591 -8.15 -32.38 12.19
C LEU A 591 -7.43 -31.88 13.45
N ARG A 592 -7.79 -30.71 14.00
CA ARG A 592 -7.02 -30.07 15.08
C ARG A 592 -6.91 -30.92 16.35
N SER A 593 -7.92 -31.74 16.64
CA SER A 593 -7.90 -32.67 17.79
C SER A 593 -7.12 -33.95 17.54
N GLU A 594 -6.72 -34.23 16.28
CA GLU A 594 -6.04 -35.46 15.92
C GLU A 594 -4.56 -35.43 16.38
N PRO A 595 -4.08 -36.43 17.13
CA PRO A 595 -2.70 -36.45 17.62
C PRO A 595 -1.64 -36.42 16.51
N ARG A 596 -1.93 -37.06 15.34
CA ARG A 596 -1.05 -37.05 14.16
C ARG A 596 -0.92 -35.65 13.58
N PHE A 597 -2.04 -34.90 13.50
CA PHE A 597 -2.01 -33.50 13.03
C PHE A 597 -1.19 -32.63 13.96
N GLN A 598 -1.40 -32.76 15.27
CA GLN A 598 -0.60 -32.04 16.26
C GLN A 598 0.89 -32.39 16.22
N ALA A 599 1.22 -33.66 15.91
CA ALA A 599 2.61 -34.07 15.69
C ALA A 599 3.21 -33.42 14.44
N LEU A 600 2.44 -33.34 13.34
CA LEU A 600 2.83 -32.70 12.10
C LEU A 600 3.11 -31.20 12.29
N LEU A 601 2.21 -30.47 12.98
CA LEU A 601 2.42 -29.05 13.30
C LEU A 601 3.69 -28.81 14.15
N ARG A 602 4.00 -29.73 15.07
CA ARG A 602 5.27 -29.67 15.85
C ARG A 602 6.49 -29.92 14.98
N LEU A 603 6.42 -30.85 14.03
CA LEU A 603 7.52 -31.09 13.04
C LEU A 603 7.78 -29.87 12.17
N MET A 604 6.73 -29.14 11.85
CA MET A 604 6.79 -27.85 11.12
C MET A 604 7.20 -26.67 12.00
N HIS A 605 7.48 -26.89 13.29
CA HIS A 605 7.90 -25.86 14.24
C HIS A 605 6.92 -24.69 14.39
N PHE A 606 5.62 -24.91 14.11
CA PHE A 606 4.64 -23.85 14.39
C PHE A 606 4.68 -23.44 15.86
N PRO A 607 4.59 -22.15 16.18
CA PRO A 607 4.46 -21.70 17.57
C PRO A 607 3.20 -22.32 18.19
N PRO A 608 3.22 -22.60 19.50
CA PRO A 608 2.02 -23.08 20.18
C PRO A 608 0.87 -22.09 19.96
N ALA A 609 -0.34 -22.62 19.72
CA ALA A 609 -1.53 -21.77 19.62
C ALA A 609 -1.73 -21.01 20.94
N HIS A 610 -1.86 -19.69 20.85
CA HIS A 610 -2.14 -18.82 21.99
C HIS A 610 -3.60 -18.86 22.40
#